data_5e80dba1a6c3a8641044cb397f52abf8
#
_entry.id   5e80dba1a6c3a8641044cb397f52abf8
#
_cell.length_a   1.000
_cell.length_b   1.000
_cell.length_c   1.000
_cell.angle_alpha   90.00
_cell.angle_beta   90.00
_cell.angle_gamma   90.00
#
_symmetry.space_group_name_H-M   'P 1'
#
loop_
_entity.id
_entity.type
_entity.pdbx_description
1 polymer ?
#
loop_
_entity_poly.entity_id
_entity_poly.type
_entity_poly.pdbx_seq_one_letter_code
_entity_poly.pdbx_strand_id
1 'polypeptide(L)'
;VSRRRWFDDMFRGMPEWFRFHFQGPDNEGDEEPPGREPSWGSGFFIDASGLILTNLHVIEGRREGKIADDIRVILHNGHSYKAEVVGSDRRLDVALLRIRPEEPVTVLPLGDSDKVQVGDWVIAVGNPFNFSNSVTAGIISGRGGTERRPTRYVDFIQTDAPINPGNSGGPLVNLRGEVIGINNWIFTNSFQWAGLGFAIPINPVKKILPQLKEKGRVDRGYLGVI
;
A
#
# COMPACT_ATOMS: atom_id res chain seq x y z
N VAL A 1 -2.27 25.50 -3.71
CA VAL A 1 -3.06 24.55 -4.54
C VAL A 1 -3.71 23.59 -3.59
N SER A 2 -5.05 23.57 -3.51
CA SER A 2 -5.75 22.72 -2.54
C SER A 2 -5.50 21.23 -2.85
N ARG A 3 -5.40 20.40 -1.81
CA ARG A 3 -5.27 18.93 -1.88
C ARG A 3 -6.34 18.28 -2.80
N ARG A 4 -7.56 18.81 -2.81
CA ARG A 4 -8.66 18.40 -3.68
C ARG A 4 -8.29 18.47 -5.17
N ARG A 5 -7.73 19.59 -5.61
CA ARG A 5 -7.38 19.80 -7.02
C ARG A 5 -6.31 18.81 -7.53
N TRP A 6 -5.38 18.46 -6.66
CA TRP A 6 -4.34 17.48 -6.96
C TRP A 6 -4.90 16.05 -7.08
N PHE A 7 -5.79 15.66 -6.15
CA PHE A 7 -6.44 14.36 -6.15
C PHE A 7 -7.33 14.23 -7.39
N ASP A 8 -8.12 15.26 -7.71
CA ASP A 8 -8.97 15.30 -8.89
C ASP A 8 -8.17 15.23 -10.21
N ASP A 9 -7.01 15.89 -10.27
CA ASP A 9 -6.14 15.83 -11.46
C ASP A 9 -5.45 14.48 -11.60
N MET A 10 -5.13 13.79 -10.50
CA MET A 10 -4.51 12.46 -10.50
C MET A 10 -5.48 11.36 -10.96
N PHE A 11 -6.77 11.49 -10.60
CA PHE A 11 -7.80 10.50 -10.91
C PHE A 11 -8.76 10.97 -12.03
N ARG A 12 -8.44 12.07 -12.70
CA ARG A 12 -9.21 12.58 -13.84
C ARG A 12 -9.14 11.57 -14.98
N GLY A 13 -10.29 10.94 -15.29
CA GLY A 13 -10.41 9.92 -16.33
C GLY A 13 -10.53 8.48 -15.80
N MET A 14 -10.50 8.25 -14.49
CA MET A 14 -10.78 6.94 -13.93
C MET A 14 -12.29 6.66 -13.81
N PRO A 15 -12.77 5.38 -13.92
CA PRO A 15 -14.18 5.05 -13.77
C PRO A 15 -14.69 5.52 -12.42
N GLU A 16 -16.01 5.84 -12.37
CA GLU A 16 -16.64 6.28 -11.13
C GLU A 16 -16.44 5.28 -10.00
N TRP A 17 -16.48 3.97 -10.26
CA TRP A 17 -16.26 2.94 -9.25
C TRP A 17 -14.82 2.97 -8.68
N PHE A 18 -13.82 3.33 -9.48
CA PHE A 18 -12.44 3.48 -9.01
C PHE A 18 -12.27 4.77 -8.19
N ARG A 19 -12.88 5.85 -8.65
CA ARG A 19 -12.96 7.11 -7.88
C ARG A 19 -13.74 6.92 -6.59
N PHE A 20 -14.78 6.10 -6.59
CA PHE A 20 -15.56 5.72 -5.41
C PHE A 20 -14.75 4.91 -4.38
N HIS A 21 -13.79 4.11 -4.79
CA HIS A 21 -12.91 3.36 -3.89
C HIS A 21 -11.89 4.25 -3.18
N PHE A 22 -11.47 5.34 -3.82
CA PHE A 22 -10.43 6.24 -3.31
C PHE A 22 -10.93 7.63 -2.90
N GLN A 23 -12.10 8.04 -3.38
CA GLN A 23 -12.82 9.24 -2.98
C GLN A 23 -14.21 8.84 -2.48
N GLY A 24 -14.47 9.05 -1.20
CA GLY A 24 -15.86 8.96 -0.74
C GLY A 24 -16.74 10.00 -1.43
N PRO A 25 -18.07 9.77 -1.55
CA PRO A 25 -18.98 10.77 -2.08
C PRO A 25 -18.87 12.05 -1.23
N ASP A 26 -18.66 13.18 -1.92
CA ASP A 26 -18.84 14.51 -1.34
C ASP A 26 -20.34 14.73 -1.06
N ASN A 27 -20.83 14.27 0.06
CA ASN A 27 -22.13 14.69 0.57
C ASN A 27 -21.94 15.35 1.94
N GLU A 28 -22.08 16.66 1.93
CA GLU A 28 -22.37 17.46 3.12
C GLU A 28 -23.81 17.14 3.58
N GLY A 29 -23.99 16.02 4.25
CA GLY A 29 -25.24 15.62 4.85
C GLY A 29 -25.03 14.41 5.74
N ASP A 30 -25.32 14.56 7.02
CA ASP A 30 -25.09 13.58 8.10
C ASP A 30 -25.93 12.27 8.01
N GLU A 31 -26.40 11.87 6.84
CA GLU A 31 -27.09 10.58 6.68
C GLU A 31 -26.21 9.60 5.91
N GLU A 32 -25.78 8.53 6.57
CA GLU A 32 -25.02 7.43 5.97
C GLU A 32 -25.87 6.74 4.89
N PRO A 33 -25.43 6.75 3.60
CA PRO A 33 -26.08 5.91 2.61
C PRO A 33 -25.82 4.44 2.96
N PRO A 34 -26.84 3.58 2.99
CA PRO A 34 -26.67 2.16 3.22
C PRO A 34 -25.95 1.52 2.03
N GLY A 35 -24.89 0.75 2.28
CA GLY A 35 -24.33 -0.19 1.31
C GLY A 35 -23.02 0.21 0.63
N ARG A 36 -22.09 0.89 1.33
CA ARG A 36 -20.76 1.11 0.75
C ARG A 36 -19.92 -0.13 0.86
N GLU A 37 -19.38 -0.59 -0.28
CA GLU A 37 -18.48 -1.74 -0.33
C GLU A 37 -17.21 -1.48 0.50
N PRO A 38 -16.70 -2.51 1.23
CA PRO A 38 -15.47 -2.39 2.00
C PRO A 38 -14.27 -2.10 1.07
N SER A 39 -13.30 -1.34 1.56
CA SER A 39 -12.01 -1.17 0.89
C SER A 39 -11.22 -2.48 0.97
N TRP A 40 -10.60 -2.87 -0.13
CA TRP A 40 -9.81 -4.10 -0.23
C TRP A 40 -8.36 -3.80 -0.57
N GLY A 41 -7.46 -4.59 -0.01
CA GLY A 41 -6.04 -4.53 -0.31
C GLY A 41 -5.33 -5.78 0.19
N SER A 42 -4.02 -5.77 0.08
CA SER A 42 -3.16 -6.88 0.48
C SER A 42 -2.23 -6.47 1.61
N GLY A 43 -1.61 -7.46 2.22
CA GLY A 43 -0.56 -7.29 3.21
C GLY A 43 0.30 -8.55 3.30
N PHE A 44 1.37 -8.48 4.06
CA PHE A 44 2.25 -9.63 4.28
C PHE A 44 2.84 -9.63 5.68
N PHE A 45 3.08 -10.81 6.22
CA PHE A 45 3.67 -10.98 7.54
C PHE A 45 5.16 -10.68 7.51
N ILE A 46 5.62 -9.90 8.49
CA ILE A 46 7.03 -9.57 8.72
C ILE A 46 7.59 -10.16 10.01
N ASP A 47 6.71 -10.81 10.80
CA ASP A 47 7.05 -11.37 12.09
C ASP A 47 6.08 -12.50 12.44
N ALA A 48 6.58 -13.56 13.06
CA ALA A 48 5.77 -14.73 13.47
C ALA A 48 4.72 -14.40 14.56
N SER A 49 4.87 -13.27 15.26
CA SER A 49 3.89 -12.79 16.24
C SER A 49 2.63 -12.20 15.61
N GLY A 50 2.50 -12.23 14.27
CA GLY A 50 1.33 -11.74 13.56
C GLY A 50 1.42 -10.28 13.12
N LEU A 51 2.62 -9.70 13.01
CA LEU A 51 2.81 -8.36 12.47
C LEU A 51 2.74 -8.37 10.94
N ILE A 52 1.94 -7.46 10.40
CA ILE A 52 1.64 -7.34 8.97
C ILE A 52 1.97 -5.93 8.49
N LEU A 53 2.68 -5.82 7.37
CA LEU A 53 2.81 -4.58 6.61
C LEU A 53 1.76 -4.51 5.52
N THR A 54 1.22 -3.30 5.31
CA THR A 54 0.31 -2.92 4.23
C THR A 54 0.44 -1.43 3.93
N ASN A 55 -0.30 -0.91 2.97
CA ASN A 55 -0.40 0.54 2.76
C ASN A 55 -1.38 1.18 3.75
N LEU A 56 -1.14 2.45 4.08
CA LEU A 56 -2.05 3.22 4.93
C LEU A 56 -3.39 3.44 4.25
N HIS A 57 -3.39 3.78 2.96
CA HIS A 57 -4.65 4.02 2.22
C HIS A 57 -5.56 2.80 2.16
N VAL A 58 -5.03 1.56 2.30
CA VAL A 58 -5.82 0.32 2.35
C VAL A 58 -6.69 0.26 3.61
N ILE A 59 -6.21 0.84 4.70
CA ILE A 59 -6.90 0.83 6.00
C ILE A 59 -7.55 2.17 6.35
N GLU A 60 -7.49 3.16 5.46
CA GLU A 60 -8.20 4.42 5.66
C GLU A 60 -9.70 4.24 5.47
N GLY A 61 -10.46 4.81 6.41
CA GLY A 61 -11.91 4.81 6.38
C GLY A 61 -12.49 5.89 5.45
N ARG A 62 -13.80 6.04 5.51
CA ARG A 62 -14.57 7.00 4.68
C ARG A 62 -14.18 8.47 4.89
N ARG A 63 -13.73 8.84 6.08
CA ARG A 63 -13.29 10.21 6.39
C ARG A 63 -11.81 10.34 6.05
N GLU A 64 -11.50 11.31 5.21
CA GLU A 64 -10.11 11.59 4.83
C GLU A 64 -9.21 11.68 6.08
N GLY A 65 -8.17 10.87 6.09
CA GLY A 65 -7.20 10.86 7.17
C GLY A 65 -7.57 10.09 8.42
N LYS A 66 -8.71 9.40 8.46
CA LYS A 66 -9.08 8.51 9.56
C LYS A 66 -8.91 7.06 9.16
N ILE A 67 -8.37 6.27 10.08
CA ILE A 67 -8.29 4.80 9.96
C ILE A 67 -9.71 4.24 10.14
N ALA A 68 -10.03 3.17 9.41
CA ALA A 68 -11.30 2.46 9.52
C ALA A 68 -11.48 1.86 10.92
N ASP A 69 -12.73 1.86 11.42
CA ASP A 69 -13.05 1.35 12.76
C ASP A 69 -13.00 -0.19 12.83
N ASP A 70 -13.27 -0.89 11.72
CA ASP A 70 -13.19 -2.35 11.62
C ASP A 70 -12.26 -2.73 10.47
N ILE A 71 -11.11 -3.30 10.82
CA ILE A 71 -10.11 -3.81 9.89
C ILE A 71 -10.02 -5.32 10.07
N ARG A 72 -10.21 -6.05 8.98
CA ARG A 72 -10.13 -7.50 8.96
C ARG A 72 -9.04 -7.99 8.04
N VAL A 73 -8.26 -8.95 8.54
CA VAL A 73 -7.26 -9.68 7.77
C VAL A 73 -7.81 -11.06 7.48
N ILE A 74 -7.93 -11.40 6.21
CA ILE A 74 -8.36 -12.71 5.75
C ILE A 74 -7.12 -13.44 5.23
N LEU A 75 -6.81 -14.59 5.81
CA LEU A 75 -5.70 -15.43 5.40
C LEU A 75 -6.07 -16.30 4.20
N HIS A 76 -5.07 -16.88 3.53
CA HIS A 76 -5.27 -17.76 2.37
C HIS A 76 -6.13 -19.00 2.66
N ASN A 77 -6.19 -19.45 3.92
CA ASN A 77 -7.05 -20.55 4.38
C ASN A 77 -8.49 -20.11 4.68
N GLY A 78 -8.83 -18.82 4.44
CA GLY A 78 -10.15 -18.25 4.69
C GLY A 78 -10.41 -17.79 6.12
N HIS A 79 -9.48 -18.01 7.07
CA HIS A 79 -9.62 -17.52 8.43
C HIS A 79 -9.55 -15.98 8.46
N SER A 80 -10.52 -15.38 9.15
CA SER A 80 -10.64 -13.93 9.29
C SER A 80 -10.35 -13.48 10.72
N TYR A 81 -9.45 -12.51 10.84
CA TYR A 81 -9.01 -11.95 12.11
C TYR A 81 -9.29 -10.46 12.16
N LYS A 82 -9.77 -9.96 13.29
CA LYS A 82 -9.79 -8.52 13.55
C LYS A 82 -8.34 -8.05 13.76
N ALA A 83 -7.95 -7.00 13.02
CA ALA A 83 -6.62 -6.43 13.11
C ALA A 83 -6.58 -5.22 14.04
N GLU A 84 -5.49 -5.11 14.78
CA GLU A 84 -5.12 -3.90 15.54
C GLU A 84 -4.12 -3.10 14.74
N VAL A 85 -4.29 -1.77 14.67
CA VAL A 85 -3.30 -0.88 14.08
C VAL A 85 -2.21 -0.59 15.09
N VAL A 86 -1.01 -1.10 14.84
CA VAL A 86 0.17 -0.88 15.68
C VAL A 86 0.75 0.50 15.42
N GLY A 87 0.76 0.94 14.17
CA GLY A 87 1.24 2.26 13.80
C GLY A 87 1.13 2.52 12.30
N SER A 88 1.26 3.78 11.92
CA SER A 88 1.19 4.17 10.51
C SER A 88 2.08 5.38 10.20
N ASP A 89 2.45 5.50 8.94
CA ASP A 89 3.18 6.64 8.41
C ASP A 89 2.56 7.14 7.10
N ARG A 90 2.00 8.33 7.14
CA ARG A 90 1.33 8.94 5.99
C ARG A 90 2.29 9.36 4.88
N ARG A 91 3.53 9.70 5.21
CA ARG A 91 4.52 10.14 4.20
C ARG A 91 4.98 9.00 3.31
N LEU A 92 5.15 7.80 3.88
CA LEU A 92 5.50 6.58 3.15
C LEU A 92 4.26 5.79 2.71
N ASP A 93 3.05 6.18 3.15
CA ASP A 93 1.82 5.43 2.90
C ASP A 93 1.93 3.97 3.38
N VAL A 94 2.37 3.78 4.63
CA VAL A 94 2.60 2.46 5.24
C VAL A 94 1.83 2.35 6.54
N ALA A 95 1.25 1.18 6.78
CA ALA A 95 0.63 0.79 8.04
C ALA A 95 1.19 -0.54 8.54
N LEU A 96 1.34 -0.63 9.85
CA LEU A 96 1.72 -1.83 10.57
C LEU A 96 0.50 -2.31 11.37
N LEU A 97 0.03 -3.51 11.04
CA LEU A 97 -1.09 -4.16 11.70
C LEU A 97 -0.60 -5.33 12.55
N ARG A 98 -1.45 -5.75 13.47
CA ARG A 98 -1.27 -6.98 14.26
C ARG A 98 -2.55 -7.79 14.26
N ILE A 99 -2.39 -9.10 14.04
CA ILE A 99 -3.40 -10.11 14.36
C ILE A 99 -2.81 -11.14 15.31
N ARG A 100 -3.65 -12.01 15.87
CA ARG A 100 -3.23 -13.16 16.68
C ARG A 100 -3.62 -14.43 15.94
N PRO A 101 -2.79 -14.90 15.00
CA PRO A 101 -3.11 -16.10 14.24
C PRO A 101 -3.08 -17.32 15.16
N GLU A 102 -4.01 -18.24 14.97
CA GLU A 102 -4.07 -19.52 15.71
C GLU A 102 -3.07 -20.53 15.15
N GLU A 103 -2.66 -20.36 13.89
CA GLU A 103 -1.72 -21.24 13.20
C GLU A 103 -0.43 -20.47 12.84
N PRO A 104 0.70 -21.19 12.65
CA PRO A 104 1.93 -20.57 12.18
C PRO A 104 1.73 -19.84 10.84
N VAL A 105 2.25 -18.63 10.74
CA VAL A 105 2.17 -17.80 9.52
C VAL A 105 3.51 -17.81 8.78
N THR A 106 3.44 -17.69 7.46
CA THR A 106 4.64 -17.54 6.63
C THR A 106 5.12 -16.11 6.68
N VAL A 107 6.32 -15.90 7.23
CA VAL A 107 6.98 -14.60 7.32
C VAL A 107 7.85 -14.39 6.09
N LEU A 108 7.74 -13.22 5.47
CA LEU A 108 8.61 -12.84 4.35
C LEU A 108 9.85 -12.07 4.86
N PRO A 109 11.05 -12.47 4.45
CA PRO A 109 12.27 -11.74 4.76
C PRO A 109 12.27 -10.37 4.05
N LEU A 110 12.66 -9.33 4.78
CA LEU A 110 12.81 -7.99 4.21
C LEU A 110 14.20 -7.87 3.58
N GLY A 111 14.24 -7.72 2.25
CA GLY A 111 15.45 -7.59 1.47
C GLY A 111 16.11 -6.21 1.58
N ASP A 112 16.89 -5.87 0.56
CA ASP A 112 17.63 -4.61 0.45
C ASP A 112 17.24 -3.89 -0.86
N SER A 113 16.37 -2.88 -0.73
CA SER A 113 15.89 -2.13 -1.90
C SER A 113 16.95 -1.20 -2.50
N ASP A 114 18.07 -0.94 -1.82
CA ASP A 114 19.14 -0.10 -2.37
C ASP A 114 20.00 -0.86 -3.38
N LYS A 115 19.97 -2.20 -3.31
CA LYS A 115 20.73 -3.10 -4.21
C LYS A 115 20.01 -3.50 -5.48
N VAL A 116 18.70 -3.19 -5.61
CA VAL A 116 17.94 -3.55 -6.81
C VAL A 116 18.41 -2.74 -8.01
N GLN A 117 18.45 -3.38 -9.17
CA GLN A 117 18.86 -2.78 -10.43
C GLN A 117 17.73 -2.83 -11.46
N VAL A 118 17.74 -1.90 -12.41
CA VAL A 118 16.85 -1.96 -13.58
C VAL A 118 17.16 -3.23 -14.36
N GLY A 119 16.11 -3.98 -14.69
CA GLY A 119 16.21 -5.29 -15.32
C GLY A 119 16.12 -6.48 -14.35
N ASP A 120 16.22 -6.25 -13.03
CA ASP A 120 16.03 -7.33 -12.05
C ASP A 120 14.60 -7.88 -12.11
N TRP A 121 14.46 -9.21 -12.14
CA TRP A 121 13.17 -9.87 -12.06
C TRP A 121 12.52 -9.69 -10.71
N VAL A 122 11.22 -9.40 -10.74
CA VAL A 122 10.38 -9.22 -9.55
C VAL A 122 9.05 -9.92 -9.70
N ILE A 123 8.46 -10.24 -8.55
CA ILE A 123 7.15 -10.86 -8.42
C ILE A 123 6.30 -9.97 -7.52
N ALA A 124 5.16 -9.51 -8.02
CA ALA A 124 4.16 -8.83 -7.20
C ALA A 124 3.10 -9.83 -6.76
N VAL A 125 2.79 -9.82 -5.46
CA VAL A 125 1.80 -10.70 -4.86
C VAL A 125 0.69 -9.85 -4.26
N GLY A 126 -0.55 -10.30 -4.40
CA GLY A 126 -1.70 -9.63 -3.83
C GLY A 126 -2.99 -10.42 -4.05
N ASN A 127 -4.11 -9.82 -3.66
CA ASN A 127 -5.43 -10.37 -3.87
C ASN A 127 -6.33 -9.35 -4.59
N PRO A 128 -6.16 -9.19 -5.91
CA PRO A 128 -6.98 -8.27 -6.67
C PRO A 128 -8.43 -8.75 -6.70
N PHE A 129 -9.36 -7.82 -6.51
CA PHE A 129 -10.81 -8.06 -6.62
C PHE A 129 -11.38 -9.13 -5.68
N ASN A 130 -10.67 -9.53 -4.64
CA ASN A 130 -11.08 -10.57 -3.68
C ASN A 130 -11.42 -11.94 -4.31
N PHE A 131 -10.88 -12.25 -5.50
CA PHE A 131 -11.17 -13.51 -6.19
C PHE A 131 -10.26 -14.66 -5.77
N SER A 132 -8.97 -14.40 -5.66
CA SER A 132 -7.94 -15.34 -5.19
C SER A 132 -6.58 -14.64 -5.18
N ASN A 133 -5.63 -15.19 -4.45
CA ASN A 133 -4.26 -14.70 -4.47
C ASN A 133 -3.74 -14.64 -5.90
N SER A 134 -3.27 -13.48 -6.32
CA SER A 134 -2.70 -13.23 -7.64
C SER A 134 -1.19 -13.04 -7.51
N VAL A 135 -0.47 -13.67 -8.41
CA VAL A 135 0.98 -13.56 -8.54
C VAL A 135 1.26 -13.09 -9.96
N THR A 136 1.94 -11.95 -10.07
CA THR A 136 2.36 -11.39 -11.35
C THR A 136 3.87 -11.23 -11.37
N ALA A 137 4.50 -11.33 -12.53
CA ALA A 137 5.94 -11.21 -12.69
C ALA A 137 6.29 -10.14 -13.73
N GLY A 138 7.41 -9.51 -13.53
CA GLY A 138 7.98 -8.48 -14.41
C GLY A 138 9.40 -8.14 -13.97
N ILE A 139 9.85 -6.97 -14.35
CA ILE A 139 11.17 -6.47 -13.99
C ILE A 139 11.09 -5.13 -13.26
N ILE A 140 12.18 -4.72 -12.65
CA ILE A 140 12.40 -3.33 -12.25
C ILE A 140 12.60 -2.52 -13.54
N SER A 141 11.65 -1.65 -13.87
CA SER A 141 11.69 -0.80 -15.07
C SER A 141 12.40 0.52 -14.82
N GLY A 142 12.49 0.95 -13.55
CA GLY A 142 13.11 2.20 -13.17
C GLY A 142 13.19 2.41 -11.66
N ARG A 143 13.91 3.44 -11.26
CA ARG A 143 14.01 3.94 -9.89
C ARG A 143 13.91 5.45 -9.91
N GLY A 144 13.31 6.01 -8.88
CA GLY A 144 13.22 7.46 -8.72
C GLY A 144 11.79 7.98 -8.61
N GLY A 145 11.67 9.19 -8.11
CA GLY A 145 10.42 9.93 -8.05
C GLY A 145 10.09 10.55 -9.40
N THR A 146 8.84 10.58 -9.78
CA THR A 146 8.42 11.45 -10.88
C THR A 146 8.28 12.87 -10.34
N GLU A 147 8.81 13.88 -11.07
CA GLU A 147 8.65 15.31 -10.72
C GLU A 147 7.18 15.72 -10.55
N ARG A 148 6.26 14.92 -11.05
CA ARG A 148 4.80 15.13 -10.98
C ARG A 148 4.14 14.63 -9.70
N ARG A 149 4.91 14.05 -8.73
CA ARG A 149 4.34 13.56 -7.49
C ARG A 149 4.61 14.46 -6.29
N PRO A 150 3.61 14.60 -5.39
CA PRO A 150 3.74 15.45 -4.21
C PRO A 150 4.61 14.83 -3.10
N THR A 151 4.95 13.54 -3.16
CA THR A 151 5.83 12.90 -2.19
C THR A 151 7.28 12.97 -2.66
N ARG A 152 7.94 14.09 -2.40
CA ARG A 152 9.41 14.27 -2.57
C ARG A 152 10.25 13.39 -1.63
N TYR A 153 9.61 12.43 -0.94
CA TYR A 153 10.24 11.72 0.18
C TYR A 153 10.64 10.29 -0.15
N VAL A 154 10.22 9.73 -1.29
CA VAL A 154 10.50 8.34 -1.64
C VAL A 154 10.77 8.21 -3.13
N ASP A 155 11.92 7.62 -3.44
CA ASP A 155 12.23 7.16 -4.79
C ASP A 155 11.55 5.80 -5.01
N PHE A 156 10.40 5.81 -5.68
CA PHE A 156 9.65 4.58 -5.93
C PHE A 156 10.43 3.60 -6.82
N ILE A 157 10.17 2.32 -6.61
CA ILE A 157 10.55 1.26 -7.54
C ILE A 157 9.46 1.22 -8.61
N GLN A 158 9.84 1.41 -9.88
CA GLN A 158 8.96 1.20 -11.02
C GLN A 158 9.09 -0.22 -11.52
N THR A 159 7.98 -0.86 -11.86
CA THR A 159 7.94 -2.23 -12.40
C THR A 159 6.88 -2.34 -13.51
N ASP A 160 7.10 -3.24 -14.45
CA ASP A 160 6.12 -3.69 -15.43
C ASP A 160 5.39 -4.97 -15.00
N ALA A 161 5.69 -5.52 -13.82
CA ALA A 161 4.85 -6.54 -13.22
C ALA A 161 3.42 -5.99 -13.07
N PRO A 162 2.38 -6.67 -13.59
CA PRO A 162 1.00 -6.18 -13.51
C PRO A 162 0.55 -5.93 -12.06
N ILE A 163 0.29 -4.67 -11.74
CA ILE A 163 -0.31 -4.23 -10.49
C ILE A 163 -1.76 -3.83 -10.79
N ASN A 164 -2.71 -4.34 -10.03
CA ASN A 164 -4.13 -4.05 -10.14
C ASN A 164 -4.71 -3.64 -8.78
N PRO A 165 -5.89 -2.99 -8.73
CA PRO A 165 -6.60 -2.75 -7.48
C PRO A 165 -6.72 -4.05 -6.67
N GLY A 166 -6.32 -3.99 -5.38
CA GLY A 166 -6.23 -5.14 -4.48
C GLY A 166 -4.80 -5.65 -4.26
N ASN A 167 -3.84 -5.41 -5.16
CA ASN A 167 -2.43 -5.69 -4.91
C ASN A 167 -1.77 -4.66 -3.98
N SER A 168 -2.37 -3.47 -3.82
CA SER A 168 -1.88 -2.42 -2.92
C SER A 168 -1.67 -2.95 -1.51
N GLY A 169 -0.50 -2.68 -0.92
CA GLY A 169 -0.08 -3.20 0.37
C GLY A 169 0.59 -4.58 0.33
N GLY A 170 0.44 -5.32 -0.76
CA GLY A 170 1.13 -6.60 -0.97
C GLY A 170 2.62 -6.44 -1.25
N PRO A 171 3.40 -7.52 -1.13
CA PRO A 171 4.84 -7.48 -1.33
C PRO A 171 5.23 -7.47 -2.81
N LEU A 172 6.27 -6.69 -3.14
CA LEU A 172 7.09 -6.87 -4.34
C LEU A 172 8.34 -7.63 -3.92
N VAL A 173 8.55 -8.84 -4.42
CA VAL A 173 9.65 -9.71 -4.02
C VAL A 173 10.63 -9.95 -5.16
N ASN A 174 11.90 -10.17 -4.82
CA ASN A 174 12.91 -10.62 -5.76
C ASN A 174 12.89 -12.15 -5.93
N LEU A 175 13.72 -12.69 -6.81
CA LEU A 175 13.80 -14.15 -7.06
C LEU A 175 14.33 -14.95 -5.86
N ARG A 176 14.84 -14.31 -4.81
CA ARG A 176 15.21 -14.98 -3.55
C ARG A 176 14.06 -15.04 -2.54
N GLY A 177 12.88 -14.53 -2.91
CA GLY A 177 11.73 -14.44 -2.01
C GLY A 177 11.83 -13.32 -0.97
N GLU A 178 12.77 -12.38 -1.14
CA GLU A 178 12.93 -11.24 -0.23
C GLU A 178 12.06 -10.06 -0.69
N VAL A 179 11.37 -9.42 0.23
CA VAL A 179 10.58 -8.22 -0.05
C VAL A 179 11.51 -7.04 -0.30
N ILE A 180 11.44 -6.49 -1.51
CA ILE A 180 12.20 -5.30 -1.92
C ILE A 180 11.32 -4.04 -1.97
N GLY A 181 10.00 -4.21 -1.97
CA GLY A 181 9.06 -3.10 -1.99
C GLY A 181 7.66 -3.51 -1.56
N ILE A 182 6.79 -2.51 -1.37
CA ILE A 182 5.36 -2.66 -1.10
C ILE A 182 4.62 -2.13 -2.32
N ASN A 183 3.83 -2.97 -2.99
CA ASN A 183 3.00 -2.55 -4.12
C ASN A 183 2.09 -1.41 -3.68
N ASN A 184 2.05 -0.33 -4.45
CA ASN A 184 1.32 0.87 -4.01
C ASN A 184 0.28 1.34 -5.03
N TRP A 185 0.69 1.62 -6.28
CA TRP A 185 -0.20 2.22 -7.26
C TRP A 185 0.26 1.97 -8.70
N ILE A 186 -0.62 2.30 -9.65
CA ILE A 186 -0.36 2.26 -11.08
C ILE A 186 -0.54 3.65 -11.69
N PHE A 187 0.24 3.94 -12.71
CA PHE A 187 -0.01 5.09 -13.58
C PHE A 187 -0.83 4.63 -14.78
N THR A 188 -1.99 5.22 -14.97
CA THR A 188 -2.84 4.92 -16.13
C THR A 188 -3.61 6.16 -16.57
N ASN A 189 -3.67 6.38 -17.89
CA ASN A 189 -4.48 7.44 -18.49
C ASN A 189 -5.79 6.89 -19.09
N SER A 190 -6.00 5.57 -19.09
CA SER A 190 -7.08 4.92 -19.85
C SER A 190 -7.47 3.58 -19.27
N PHE A 191 -7.79 3.45 -17.98
CA PHE A 191 -8.30 2.21 -17.36
C PHE A 191 -7.61 0.88 -17.74
N GLN A 192 -6.61 0.92 -18.60
CA GLN A 192 -5.84 -0.22 -19.03
C GLN A 192 -4.45 -0.19 -18.39
N TRP A 193 -3.95 -1.35 -18.05
CA TRP A 193 -2.57 -1.55 -17.63
C TRP A 193 -1.62 -0.96 -18.68
N ALA A 194 -0.84 0.03 -18.29
CA ALA A 194 0.10 0.73 -19.18
C ALA A 194 1.56 0.31 -18.97
N GLY A 195 1.81 -0.79 -18.23
CA GLY A 195 3.16 -1.24 -17.91
C GLY A 195 3.87 -0.38 -16.86
N LEU A 196 3.14 0.42 -16.08
CA LEU A 196 3.70 1.36 -15.12
C LEU A 196 3.12 1.12 -13.72
N GLY A 197 3.70 0.17 -13.00
CA GLY A 197 3.45 -0.08 -11.59
C GLY A 197 4.52 0.57 -10.71
N PHE A 198 4.15 0.90 -9.48
CA PHE A 198 5.05 1.54 -8.52
C PHE A 198 4.95 0.87 -7.15
N ALA A 199 6.09 0.64 -6.54
CA ALA A 199 6.20 0.10 -5.20
C ALA A 199 7.04 1.02 -4.29
N ILE A 200 6.68 1.07 -3.02
CA ILE A 200 7.45 1.77 -1.98
C ILE A 200 8.68 0.91 -1.66
N PRO A 201 9.91 1.44 -1.77
CA PRO A 201 11.11 0.69 -1.41
C PRO A 201 11.09 0.22 0.04
N ILE A 202 11.60 -0.98 0.31
CA ILE A 202 11.52 -1.55 1.66
C ILE A 202 12.50 -0.91 2.65
N ASN A 203 13.65 -0.37 2.22
CA ASN A 203 14.64 0.20 3.12
C ASN A 203 14.13 1.43 3.90
N PRO A 204 13.46 2.43 3.30
CA PRO A 204 12.79 3.48 4.05
C PRO A 204 11.79 2.95 5.07
N VAL A 205 11.04 1.89 4.74
CA VAL A 205 10.09 1.25 5.66
C VAL A 205 10.82 0.61 6.83
N LYS A 206 11.89 -0.15 6.57
CA LYS A 206 12.74 -0.76 7.63
C LYS A 206 13.25 0.28 8.63
N LYS A 207 13.62 1.48 8.17
CA LYS A 207 14.11 2.57 9.05
C LYS A 207 13.06 3.09 10.02
N ILE A 208 11.78 3.07 9.63
CA ILE A 208 10.70 3.57 10.48
C ILE A 208 10.02 2.49 11.32
N LEU A 209 10.20 1.20 11.00
CA LEU A 209 9.57 0.08 11.72
C LEU A 209 9.76 0.13 13.24
N PRO A 210 10.95 0.43 13.80
CA PRO A 210 11.12 0.53 15.25
C PRO A 210 10.17 1.58 15.87
N GLN A 211 10.08 2.77 15.26
CA GLN A 211 9.21 3.81 15.76
C GLN A 211 7.71 3.45 15.62
N LEU A 212 7.32 2.80 14.52
CA LEU A 212 5.95 2.33 14.37
C LEU A 212 5.58 1.29 15.43
N LYS A 213 6.51 0.37 15.77
CA LYS A 213 6.30 -0.65 16.82
C LYS A 213 6.19 -0.03 18.22
N GLU A 214 7.03 0.97 18.53
CA GLU A 214 7.16 1.52 19.88
C GLU A 214 6.18 2.67 20.14
N LYS A 215 5.97 3.55 19.13
CA LYS A 215 5.24 4.82 19.30
C LYS A 215 3.94 4.90 18.49
N GLY A 216 3.71 3.95 17.59
CA GLY A 216 2.56 3.97 16.68
C GLY A 216 2.67 5.03 15.55
N ARG A 217 3.72 5.83 15.56
CA ARG A 217 3.96 6.92 14.59
C ARG A 217 5.44 7.17 14.39
N VAL A 218 5.74 7.95 13.35
CA VAL A 218 7.12 8.39 13.05
C VAL A 218 7.28 9.84 13.45
N ASP A 219 8.19 10.11 14.40
CA ASP A 219 8.59 11.47 14.76
C ASP A 219 9.64 11.97 13.77
N ARG A 220 9.40 13.13 13.15
CA ARG A 220 10.32 13.78 12.22
C ARG A 220 10.62 15.19 12.67
N GLY A 221 11.90 15.54 12.69
CA GLY A 221 12.32 16.92 12.87
C GLY A 221 11.91 17.78 11.67
N TYR A 222 11.51 19.02 11.93
CA TYR A 222 11.32 20.06 10.92
C TYR A 222 12.43 21.11 11.09
N LEU A 223 13.24 21.27 10.05
CA LEU A 223 14.20 22.37 9.99
C LEU A 223 13.60 23.49 9.12
N GLY A 224 13.11 24.56 9.75
CA GLY A 224 12.61 25.74 9.05
C GLY A 224 13.82 26.58 8.61
N VAL A 225 14.28 26.36 7.38
CA VAL A 225 15.22 27.27 6.70
C VAL A 225 14.47 27.98 5.58
N ILE A 226 14.68 29.28 5.46
CA ILE A 226 14.18 30.15 4.39
C ILE A 226 15.32 30.36 3.41
#